data_c7d37c078c5a98c497ed1c5ca4b56ab3
#
_entry.id   c7d37c078c5a98c497ed1c5ca4b56ab3
#
_cell.length_a   1.000
_cell.length_b   1.000
_cell.length_c   1.000
_cell.angle_alpha   90.00
_cell.angle_beta   90.00
_cell.angle_gamma   90.00
#
_symmetry.space_group_name_H-M   'P 1'
#
loop_
_entity.id
_entity.type
_entity.pdbx_description
1 polymer ?
#
loop_
_entity_poly.entity_id
_entity_poly.type
_entity_poly.pdbx_seq_one_letter_code
_entity_poly.pdbx_strand_id
1 'polypeptide(L)'
;MKALGLAPYDFTGDQLVPSNFYLLFSFVCMGTYSYCIRNVCIRFLAVKREKMILNVVETAKVLVNYVIAMYDLISVIFARKAFCRIWNALQDFDEKLSQLGYPRKEVKTRIAAWVLLIVQTVLWTVINQSGMFAFNESWLFNMSYMCLYVTNASSVYKFFGMASFLGQRFHQLNQIARDNLPSRVGYKSTSVSRKTIQELHDELMVSGESLGSLYSWSLFFWLGNLSVHIISNLYLIIDWIIVTNAYSLSWPVIFNASSWLSGYIGQLLALHLVCDYTITEANFMAVTLVEWDARVVERYPHNASILI
;
A
#
# COMPACT_ATOMS: atom_id res chain seq x y z
N MET A 1 4.56 11.27 -2.90
CA MET A 1 5.00 10.95 -1.53
C MET A 1 5.81 12.09 -0.89
N LYS A 2 6.93 12.54 -1.51
CA LYS A 2 7.72 13.66 -0.96
C LYS A 2 6.85 14.91 -0.77
N ALA A 3 6.07 15.31 -1.77
CA ALA A 3 5.18 16.48 -1.70
C ALA A 3 4.09 16.44 -0.60
N LEU A 4 3.79 15.26 -0.06
CA LEU A 4 2.83 15.05 1.03
C LEU A 4 3.50 14.85 2.40
N GLY A 5 4.83 15.02 2.50
CA GLY A 5 5.58 14.81 3.74
C GLY A 5 5.77 13.34 4.14
N LEU A 6 5.32 12.37 3.33
CA LEU A 6 5.34 10.94 3.62
C LEU A 6 6.66 10.23 3.25
N ALA A 7 7.68 10.97 2.81
CA ALA A 7 8.93 10.41 2.35
C ALA A 7 10.15 11.24 2.83
N PRO A 8 10.50 11.20 4.15
CA PRO A 8 11.63 11.93 4.71
C PRO A 8 12.98 11.27 4.41
N TYR A 9 13.19 10.86 3.15
CA TYR A 9 14.39 10.20 2.66
C TYR A 9 14.71 10.62 1.22
N ASP A 10 15.95 10.39 0.83
CA ASP A 10 16.45 10.67 -0.52
C ASP A 10 17.25 9.49 -1.07
N PHE A 11 17.48 9.48 -2.37
CA PHE A 11 18.28 8.47 -3.05
C PHE A 11 19.73 8.93 -3.15
N THR A 12 20.66 8.04 -2.75
CA THR A 12 22.09 8.20 -3.01
C THR A 12 22.52 6.97 -3.83
N GLY A 13 22.58 7.14 -5.14
CA GLY A 13 22.62 6.00 -6.07
C GLY A 13 21.32 5.19 -5.97
N ASP A 14 21.45 3.89 -5.79
CA ASP A 14 20.30 2.97 -5.66
C ASP A 14 19.83 2.80 -4.21
N GLN A 15 20.59 3.33 -3.24
CA GLN A 15 20.27 3.23 -1.83
C GLN A 15 19.42 4.41 -1.34
N LEU A 16 18.56 4.12 -0.37
CA LEU A 16 17.70 5.09 0.29
C LEU A 16 18.35 5.57 1.59
N VAL A 17 18.50 6.88 1.74
CA VAL A 17 19.13 7.50 2.91
C VAL A 17 18.15 8.47 3.59
N PRO A 18 18.06 8.47 4.94
CA PRO A 18 17.24 9.43 5.67
C PRO A 18 17.68 10.88 5.40
N SER A 19 16.75 11.75 5.00
CA SER A 19 17.01 13.15 4.67
C SER A 19 16.46 14.08 5.75
N ASN A 20 17.30 14.97 6.27
CA ASN A 20 16.87 15.99 7.23
C ASN A 20 16.05 17.11 6.57
N PHE A 21 16.31 17.41 5.30
CA PHE A 21 15.53 18.39 4.54
C PHE A 21 14.07 17.91 4.38
N TYR A 22 13.86 16.68 3.92
CA TYR A 22 12.51 16.13 3.79
C TYR A 22 11.85 15.84 5.14
N LEU A 23 12.63 15.64 6.21
CA LEU A 23 12.10 15.60 7.57
C LEU A 23 11.50 16.95 7.98
N LEU A 24 12.22 18.06 7.76
CA LEU A 24 11.68 19.40 8.01
C LEU A 24 10.43 19.66 7.19
N PHE A 25 10.42 19.24 5.94
CA PHE A 25 9.25 19.34 5.07
C PHE A 25 8.04 18.54 5.60
N SER A 26 8.27 17.37 6.21
CA SER A 26 7.19 16.59 6.87
C SER A 26 6.55 17.38 8.02
N PHE A 27 7.33 18.13 8.82
CA PHE A 27 6.78 19.02 9.86
C PHE A 27 5.97 20.17 9.27
N VAL A 28 6.40 20.75 8.15
CA VAL A 28 5.61 21.77 7.43
C VAL A 28 4.28 21.19 6.95
N CYS A 29 4.28 19.97 6.42
CA CYS A 29 3.05 19.29 6.03
C CYS A 29 2.11 19.04 7.22
N MET A 30 2.63 18.66 8.40
CA MET A 30 1.83 18.52 9.62
C MET A 30 1.13 19.84 9.99
N GLY A 31 1.84 20.96 9.94
CA GLY A 31 1.26 22.29 10.17
C GLY A 31 0.18 22.63 9.14
N THR A 32 0.43 22.35 7.87
CA THR A 32 -0.53 22.57 6.77
C THR A 32 -1.79 21.74 6.97
N TYR A 33 -1.67 20.46 7.32
CA TYR A 33 -2.83 19.59 7.55
C TYR A 33 -3.63 20.02 8.79
N SER A 34 -2.94 20.51 9.84
CA SER A 34 -3.62 21.09 11.00
C SER A 34 -4.37 22.37 10.66
N TYR A 35 -3.87 23.17 9.74
CA TYR A 35 -4.60 24.32 9.20
C TYR A 35 -5.80 23.90 8.36
N CYS A 36 -5.63 22.89 7.49
CA CYS A 36 -6.70 22.36 6.66
C CYS A 36 -7.88 21.84 7.50
N ILE A 37 -7.60 21.02 8.53
CA ILE A 37 -8.67 20.47 9.39
C ILE A 37 -9.41 21.59 10.15
N ARG A 38 -8.69 22.61 10.61
CA ARG A 38 -9.33 23.77 11.24
C ARG A 38 -10.35 24.42 10.32
N ASN A 39 -9.98 24.66 9.05
CA ASN A 39 -10.87 25.29 8.07
C ASN A 39 -12.10 24.40 7.79
N VAL A 40 -11.91 23.11 7.68
CA VAL A 40 -12.99 22.14 7.46
C VAL A 40 -13.94 22.09 8.66
N CYS A 41 -13.41 22.03 9.88
CA CYS A 41 -14.22 22.04 11.10
C CYS A 41 -15.04 23.33 11.25
N ILE A 42 -14.44 24.49 11.02
CA ILE A 42 -15.14 25.78 11.07
C ILE A 42 -16.32 25.78 10.09
N ARG A 43 -16.10 25.28 8.86
CA ARG A 43 -17.17 25.21 7.85
C ARG A 43 -18.29 24.25 8.26
N PHE A 44 -17.96 23.07 8.76
CA PHE A 44 -18.97 22.10 9.22
C PHE A 44 -19.80 22.62 10.39
N LEU A 45 -19.20 23.37 11.31
CA LEU A 45 -19.93 24.01 12.41
C LEU A 45 -20.84 25.15 11.92
N ALA A 46 -20.45 25.84 10.84
CA ALA A 46 -21.25 26.92 10.27
C ALA A 46 -22.44 26.44 9.44
N VAL A 47 -22.38 25.22 8.88
CA VAL A 47 -23.47 24.66 8.06
C VAL A 47 -24.51 24.01 8.95
N LYS A 48 -25.70 24.63 9.04
CA LYS A 48 -26.88 24.00 9.66
C LYS A 48 -27.45 22.98 8.69
N ARG A 49 -27.20 21.71 8.91
CA ARG A 49 -27.81 20.60 8.17
C ARG A 49 -29.11 20.19 8.86
N GLU A 50 -30.15 19.87 8.10
CA GLU A 50 -31.45 19.43 8.61
C GLU A 50 -31.36 18.15 9.46
N LYS A 51 -30.43 17.24 9.13
CA LYS A 51 -30.20 16.00 9.87
C LYS A 51 -28.95 16.11 10.74
N MET A 52 -29.13 16.27 12.05
CA MET A 52 -28.04 16.37 13.04
C MET A 52 -27.09 15.15 13.01
N ILE A 53 -27.62 13.93 12.88
CA ILE A 53 -26.85 12.68 12.84
C ILE A 53 -25.86 12.69 11.68
N LEU A 54 -26.29 13.14 10.50
CA LEU A 54 -25.44 13.20 9.32
C LEU A 54 -24.24 14.12 9.52
N ASN A 55 -24.47 15.28 10.14
CA ASN A 55 -23.40 16.23 10.43
C ASN A 55 -22.38 15.67 11.42
N VAL A 56 -22.84 14.95 12.45
CA VAL A 56 -21.96 14.29 13.43
C VAL A 56 -21.11 13.20 12.77
N VAL A 57 -21.71 12.34 11.94
CA VAL A 57 -21.00 11.26 11.24
C VAL A 57 -19.95 11.84 10.29
N GLU A 58 -20.28 12.85 9.47
CA GLU A 58 -19.33 13.47 8.56
C GLU A 58 -18.18 14.16 9.29
N THR A 59 -18.49 14.88 10.38
CA THR A 59 -17.46 15.52 11.20
C THR A 59 -16.54 14.47 11.84
N ALA A 60 -17.09 13.39 12.37
CA ALA A 60 -16.32 12.30 12.95
C ALA A 60 -15.40 11.64 11.93
N LYS A 61 -15.88 11.36 10.70
CA LYS A 61 -15.06 10.80 9.62
C LYS A 61 -13.86 11.69 9.28
N VAL A 62 -14.07 12.99 9.17
CA VAL A 62 -13.00 13.95 8.87
C VAL A 62 -11.97 14.00 9.99
N LEU A 63 -12.41 14.01 11.25
CA LEU A 63 -11.52 13.98 12.41
C LEU A 63 -10.71 12.68 12.48
N VAL A 64 -11.32 11.54 12.22
CA VAL A 64 -10.63 10.24 12.16
C VAL A 64 -9.59 10.25 11.04
N ASN A 65 -9.93 10.74 9.84
CA ASN A 65 -8.97 10.87 8.75
C ASN A 65 -7.78 11.77 9.12
N TYR A 66 -8.03 12.88 9.81
CA TYR A 66 -6.97 13.76 10.28
C TYR A 66 -6.04 13.04 11.29
N VAL A 67 -6.62 12.34 12.26
CA VAL A 67 -5.84 11.59 13.26
C VAL A 67 -4.96 10.54 12.58
N ILE A 68 -5.51 9.82 11.60
CA ILE A 68 -4.76 8.80 10.84
C ILE A 68 -3.66 9.46 9.99
N ALA A 69 -3.94 10.54 9.29
CA ALA A 69 -2.94 11.26 8.51
C ALA A 69 -1.78 11.78 9.39
N MET A 70 -2.10 12.29 10.58
CA MET A 70 -1.10 12.73 11.55
C MET A 70 -0.30 11.56 12.12
N TYR A 71 -0.97 10.44 12.44
CA TYR A 71 -0.32 9.21 12.86
C TYR A 71 0.66 8.69 11.79
N ASP A 72 0.25 8.65 10.54
CA ASP A 72 1.10 8.19 9.43
C ASP A 72 2.33 9.10 9.25
N LEU A 73 2.17 10.42 9.34
CA LEU A 73 3.30 11.36 9.28
C LEU A 73 4.26 11.16 10.46
N ILE A 74 3.74 11.05 11.67
CA ILE A 74 4.53 10.80 12.88
C ILE A 74 5.26 9.47 12.76
N SER A 75 4.55 8.41 12.37
CA SER A 75 5.11 7.09 12.15
C SER A 75 6.26 7.11 11.14
N VAL A 76 6.07 7.77 9.99
CA VAL A 76 7.10 7.91 8.95
C VAL A 76 8.32 8.68 9.45
N ILE A 77 8.16 9.72 10.28
CA ILE A 77 9.26 10.47 10.88
C ILE A 77 10.13 9.58 11.77
N PHE A 78 9.50 8.83 12.67
CA PHE A 78 10.21 7.95 13.59
C PHE A 78 10.79 6.71 12.90
N ALA A 79 10.04 6.13 11.99
CA ALA A 79 10.38 4.89 11.30
C ALA A 79 11.26 5.08 10.06
N ARG A 80 11.67 6.33 9.70
CA ARG A 80 12.42 6.62 8.48
C ARG A 80 13.67 5.77 8.28
N LYS A 81 14.44 5.51 9.36
CA LYS A 81 15.64 4.67 9.31
C LYS A 81 15.30 3.19 9.10
N ALA A 82 14.22 2.70 9.72
CA ALA A 82 13.76 1.34 9.54
C ALA A 82 13.27 1.11 8.11
N PHE A 83 12.50 2.03 7.56
CA PHE A 83 12.04 1.97 6.18
C PHE A 83 13.21 1.96 5.18
N CYS A 84 14.23 2.83 5.37
CA CYS A 84 15.43 2.83 4.53
C CYS A 84 16.18 1.48 4.61
N ARG A 85 16.28 0.87 5.80
CA ARG A 85 16.92 -0.45 5.95
C ARG A 85 16.18 -1.53 5.17
N ILE A 86 14.85 -1.58 5.25
CA ILE A 86 14.04 -2.56 4.51
C ILE A 86 14.23 -2.36 3.00
N TRP A 87 14.16 -1.11 2.53
CA TRP A 87 14.38 -0.81 1.11
C TRP A 87 15.77 -1.26 0.64
N ASN A 88 16.82 -0.89 1.37
CA ASN A 88 18.19 -1.21 1.01
C ASN A 88 18.45 -2.73 1.05
N ALA A 89 17.88 -3.45 2.02
CA ALA A 89 17.95 -4.92 2.04
C ALA A 89 17.32 -5.56 0.79
N LEU A 90 16.22 -4.98 0.27
CA LEU A 90 15.63 -5.44 -0.98
C LEU A 90 16.50 -5.11 -2.20
N GLN A 91 17.26 -4.02 -2.19
CA GLN A 91 18.23 -3.71 -3.25
C GLN A 91 19.45 -4.64 -3.19
N ASP A 92 19.98 -4.90 -2.00
CA ASP A 92 21.08 -5.85 -1.80
C ASP A 92 20.69 -7.28 -2.24
N PHE A 93 19.43 -7.67 -2.01
CA PHE A 93 18.88 -8.92 -2.53
C PHE A 93 18.85 -8.93 -4.09
N ASP A 94 18.40 -7.85 -4.72
CA ASP A 94 18.36 -7.73 -6.19
C ASP A 94 19.78 -7.80 -6.78
N GLU A 95 20.77 -7.21 -6.11
CA GLU A 95 22.17 -7.29 -6.51
C GLU A 95 22.73 -8.73 -6.41
N LYS A 96 22.45 -9.44 -5.32
CA LYS A 96 22.81 -10.86 -5.15
C LYS A 96 22.22 -11.72 -6.26
N LEU A 97 20.94 -11.53 -6.60
CA LEU A 97 20.30 -12.25 -7.71
C LEU A 97 20.96 -11.92 -9.06
N SER A 98 21.32 -10.67 -9.28
CA SER A 98 22.02 -10.25 -10.51
C SER A 98 23.39 -10.93 -10.63
N GLN A 99 24.15 -11.05 -9.53
CA GLN A 99 25.43 -11.76 -9.48
C GLN A 99 25.28 -13.27 -9.75
N LEU A 100 24.14 -13.85 -9.40
CA LEU A 100 23.77 -15.23 -9.74
C LEU A 100 23.31 -15.42 -11.20
N GLY A 101 23.26 -14.34 -11.99
CA GLY A 101 22.82 -14.36 -13.40
C GLY A 101 21.33 -14.16 -13.62
N TYR A 102 20.59 -13.73 -12.62
CA TYR A 102 19.13 -13.47 -12.67
C TYR A 102 18.79 -12.00 -12.47
N PRO A 103 19.20 -11.08 -13.36
CA PRO A 103 18.94 -9.66 -13.20
C PRO A 103 17.43 -9.36 -13.25
N ARG A 104 17.00 -8.41 -12.46
CA ARG A 104 15.60 -7.99 -12.37
C ARG A 104 15.16 -7.23 -13.62
N LYS A 105 13.95 -7.52 -14.10
CA LYS A 105 13.30 -6.78 -15.19
C LYS A 105 12.36 -5.71 -14.63
N GLU A 106 12.85 -4.48 -14.51
CA GLU A 106 12.10 -3.38 -13.87
C GLU A 106 11.00 -2.75 -14.74
N VAL A 107 10.98 -2.98 -16.04
CA VAL A 107 10.07 -2.29 -16.98
C VAL A 107 8.61 -2.47 -16.58
N LYS A 108 8.19 -3.70 -16.28
CA LYS A 108 6.79 -3.98 -15.88
C LYS A 108 6.40 -3.27 -14.59
N THR A 109 7.28 -3.27 -13.59
CA THR A 109 7.05 -2.61 -12.30
C THR A 109 6.96 -1.09 -12.46
N ARG A 110 7.82 -0.51 -13.30
CA ARG A 110 7.79 0.92 -13.61
C ARG A 110 6.48 1.32 -14.30
N ILE A 111 6.05 0.55 -15.29
CA ILE A 111 4.76 0.78 -15.98
C ILE A 111 3.60 0.68 -14.99
N ALA A 112 3.55 -0.36 -14.16
CA ALA A 112 2.51 -0.52 -13.15
C ALA A 112 2.46 0.67 -12.16
N ALA A 113 3.62 1.17 -11.72
CA ALA A 113 3.70 2.33 -10.84
C ALA A 113 3.17 3.61 -11.51
N TRP A 114 3.48 3.84 -12.79
CA TRP A 114 2.95 4.97 -13.54
C TRP A 114 1.44 4.86 -13.78
N VAL A 115 0.94 3.68 -14.14
CA VAL A 115 -0.50 3.43 -14.30
C VAL A 115 -1.23 3.72 -12.99
N LEU A 116 -0.73 3.20 -11.87
CA LEU A 116 -1.32 3.45 -10.56
C LEU A 116 -1.34 4.95 -10.22
N LEU A 117 -0.26 5.68 -10.47
CA LEU A 117 -0.17 7.12 -10.25
C LEU A 117 -1.19 7.89 -11.09
N ILE A 118 -1.33 7.55 -12.37
CA ILE A 118 -2.29 8.20 -13.28
C ILE A 118 -3.72 7.92 -12.82
N VAL A 119 -4.06 6.65 -12.56
CA VAL A 119 -5.40 6.26 -12.10
C VAL A 119 -5.76 6.99 -10.80
N GLN A 120 -4.82 7.04 -9.85
CA GLN A 120 -4.99 7.75 -8.58
C GLN A 120 -5.23 9.24 -8.79
N THR A 121 -4.42 9.89 -9.64
CA THR A 121 -4.56 11.33 -9.93
C THR A 121 -5.90 11.63 -10.59
N VAL A 122 -6.31 10.82 -11.57
CA VAL A 122 -7.61 10.97 -12.25
C VAL A 122 -8.75 10.81 -11.25
N LEU A 123 -8.73 9.75 -10.44
CA LEU A 123 -9.78 9.48 -9.43
C LEU A 123 -9.94 10.67 -8.47
N TRP A 124 -8.84 11.16 -7.89
CA TRP A 124 -8.90 12.27 -6.95
C TRP A 124 -9.33 13.58 -7.60
N THR A 125 -8.95 13.81 -8.86
CA THR A 125 -9.40 14.97 -9.64
C THR A 125 -10.91 14.89 -9.88
N VAL A 126 -11.41 13.71 -10.26
CA VAL A 126 -12.85 13.48 -10.48
C VAL A 126 -13.64 13.70 -9.20
N ILE A 127 -13.20 13.14 -8.08
CA ILE A 127 -13.84 13.32 -6.76
C ILE A 127 -13.86 14.81 -6.39
N ASN A 128 -12.73 15.51 -6.55
CA ASN A 128 -12.63 16.93 -6.24
C ASN A 128 -13.58 17.76 -7.07
N GLN A 129 -13.59 17.60 -8.38
CA GLN A 129 -14.45 18.39 -9.29
C GLN A 129 -15.93 18.08 -9.09
N SER A 130 -16.28 16.80 -9.00
CA SER A 130 -17.67 16.41 -8.76
C SER A 130 -18.21 16.90 -7.41
N GLY A 131 -17.36 16.93 -6.35
CA GLY A 131 -17.71 17.48 -5.04
C GLY A 131 -17.98 18.97 -5.09
N MET A 132 -17.17 19.75 -5.80
CA MET A 132 -17.40 21.18 -6.00
C MET A 132 -18.75 21.44 -6.69
N PHE A 133 -19.08 20.70 -7.74
CA PHE A 133 -20.35 20.84 -8.44
C PHE A 133 -21.53 20.35 -7.60
N ALA A 134 -21.38 19.23 -6.90
CA ALA A 134 -22.45 18.64 -6.12
C ALA A 134 -22.90 19.50 -4.93
N PHE A 135 -21.94 20.15 -4.26
CA PHE A 135 -22.18 20.86 -3.00
C PHE A 135 -22.01 22.37 -3.09
N ASN A 136 -21.70 22.88 -4.29
CA ASN A 136 -21.43 24.32 -4.53
C ASN A 136 -20.41 24.90 -3.55
N GLU A 137 -19.35 24.13 -3.26
CA GLU A 137 -18.31 24.52 -2.31
C GLU A 137 -17.16 25.26 -3.00
N SER A 138 -16.48 26.11 -2.23
CA SER A 138 -15.32 26.84 -2.73
C SER A 138 -14.15 25.86 -3.00
N TRP A 139 -13.34 26.19 -3.99
CA TRP A 139 -12.14 25.42 -4.34
C TRP A 139 -11.20 25.24 -3.13
N LEU A 140 -10.97 26.29 -2.35
CA LEU A 140 -10.06 26.26 -1.20
C LEU A 140 -10.56 25.31 -0.11
N PHE A 141 -11.88 25.32 0.19
CA PHE A 141 -12.45 24.40 1.16
C PHE A 141 -12.33 22.96 0.68
N ASN A 142 -12.71 22.70 -0.57
CA ASN A 142 -12.68 21.35 -1.12
C ASN A 142 -11.25 20.80 -1.19
N MET A 143 -10.25 21.59 -1.56
CA MET A 143 -8.84 21.20 -1.54
C MET A 143 -8.36 20.92 -0.10
N SER A 144 -8.77 21.71 0.89
CA SER A 144 -8.43 21.45 2.29
C SER A 144 -9.01 20.14 2.79
N TYR A 145 -10.26 19.85 2.40
CA TYR A 145 -10.93 18.58 2.70
C TYR A 145 -10.20 17.40 2.02
N MET A 146 -9.94 17.52 0.71
CA MET A 146 -9.30 16.47 -0.08
C MET A 146 -7.87 16.16 0.35
N CYS A 147 -7.13 17.15 0.84
CA CYS A 147 -5.72 17.00 1.21
C CYS A 147 -5.52 15.86 2.23
N LEU A 148 -6.38 15.75 3.23
CA LEU A 148 -6.33 14.72 4.27
C LEU A 148 -6.57 13.32 3.68
N TYR A 149 -7.56 13.21 2.79
CA TYR A 149 -7.91 11.93 2.15
C TYR A 149 -6.83 11.47 1.18
N VAL A 150 -6.28 12.38 0.38
CA VAL A 150 -5.17 12.08 -0.53
C VAL A 150 -3.93 11.63 0.23
N THR A 151 -3.67 12.21 1.41
CA THR A 151 -2.55 11.80 2.26
C THR A 151 -2.73 10.37 2.78
N ASN A 152 -3.89 10.04 3.34
CA ASN A 152 -4.19 8.69 3.82
C ASN A 152 -4.10 7.67 2.68
N ALA A 153 -4.74 7.95 1.53
CA ALA A 153 -4.64 7.09 0.36
C ALA A 153 -3.19 6.89 -0.11
N SER A 154 -2.39 7.95 -0.08
CA SER A 154 -0.97 7.87 -0.44
C SER A 154 -0.16 7.01 0.52
N SER A 155 -0.47 7.02 1.82
CA SER A 155 0.12 6.11 2.80
C SER A 155 -0.22 4.65 2.49
N VAL A 156 -1.48 4.36 2.21
CA VAL A 156 -1.95 3.02 1.78
C VAL A 156 -1.21 2.54 0.53
N TYR A 157 -1.09 3.39 -0.49
CA TYR A 157 -0.38 3.02 -1.73
C TYR A 157 1.14 2.91 -1.57
N LYS A 158 1.72 3.59 -0.59
CA LYS A 158 3.13 3.39 -0.22
C LYS A 158 3.37 1.98 0.32
N PHE A 159 2.52 1.53 1.23
CA PHE A 159 2.56 0.16 1.74
C PHE A 159 2.31 -0.85 0.62
N PHE A 160 1.25 -0.66 -0.19
CA PHE A 160 0.93 -1.49 -1.35
C PHE A 160 2.15 -1.66 -2.28
N GLY A 161 2.86 -0.57 -2.59
CA GLY A 161 4.07 -0.62 -3.41
C GLY A 161 5.17 -1.48 -2.79
N MET A 162 5.43 -1.31 -1.50
CA MET A 162 6.47 -2.08 -0.79
C MET A 162 6.11 -3.57 -0.69
N ALA A 163 4.87 -3.89 -0.35
CA ALA A 163 4.40 -5.28 -0.29
C ALA A 163 4.42 -5.94 -1.69
N SER A 164 4.01 -5.20 -2.74
CA SER A 164 4.14 -5.68 -4.13
C SER A 164 5.59 -5.96 -4.53
N PHE A 165 6.52 -5.11 -4.13
CA PHE A 165 7.94 -5.32 -4.40
C PHE A 165 8.46 -6.57 -3.72
N LEU A 166 8.07 -6.79 -2.48
CA LEU A 166 8.44 -7.99 -1.72
C LEU A 166 7.84 -9.25 -2.37
N GLY A 167 6.55 -9.25 -2.70
CA GLY A 167 5.87 -10.37 -3.37
C GLY A 167 6.49 -10.73 -4.72
N GLN A 168 6.88 -9.71 -5.51
CA GLN A 168 7.58 -9.95 -6.79
C GLN A 168 8.94 -10.62 -6.59
N ARG A 169 9.67 -10.34 -5.50
CA ARG A 169 10.95 -10.98 -5.20
C ARG A 169 10.76 -12.42 -4.75
N PHE A 170 9.78 -12.70 -3.93
CA PHE A 170 9.39 -14.07 -3.62
C PHE A 170 9.02 -14.86 -4.88
N HIS A 171 8.20 -14.26 -5.75
CA HIS A 171 7.84 -14.88 -7.03
C HIS A 171 9.06 -15.19 -7.91
N GLN A 172 9.98 -14.22 -8.06
CA GLN A 172 11.21 -14.43 -8.83
C GLN A 172 12.08 -15.52 -8.22
N LEU A 173 12.25 -15.53 -6.90
CA LEU A 173 13.03 -16.56 -6.20
C LEU A 173 12.40 -17.95 -6.37
N ASN A 174 11.07 -18.04 -6.30
CA ASN A 174 10.31 -19.27 -6.56
C ASN A 174 10.54 -19.79 -7.98
N GLN A 175 10.58 -18.92 -8.99
CA GLN A 175 10.91 -19.30 -10.37
C GLN A 175 12.34 -19.82 -10.46
N ILE A 176 13.32 -19.13 -9.89
CA ILE A 176 14.71 -19.56 -9.86
C ILE A 176 14.85 -20.93 -9.17
N ALA A 177 14.16 -21.13 -8.06
CA ALA A 177 14.18 -22.42 -7.36
C ALA A 177 13.64 -23.55 -8.23
N ARG A 178 12.51 -23.33 -8.93
CA ARG A 178 11.91 -24.30 -9.86
C ARG A 178 12.83 -24.62 -11.04
N ASP A 179 13.45 -23.60 -11.63
CA ASP A 179 14.34 -23.77 -12.79
C ASP A 179 15.61 -24.55 -12.42
N ASN A 180 16.03 -24.49 -11.15
CA ASN A 180 17.21 -25.17 -10.62
C ASN A 180 16.88 -26.50 -9.89
N LEU A 181 15.61 -26.95 -9.88
CA LEU A 181 15.25 -28.24 -9.31
C LEU A 181 16.07 -29.36 -9.94
N PRO A 182 16.58 -30.34 -9.12
CA PRO A 182 17.29 -31.50 -9.65
C PRO A 182 16.44 -32.23 -10.69
N SER A 183 17.07 -32.68 -11.78
CA SER A 183 16.38 -33.48 -12.77
C SER A 183 16.07 -34.87 -12.20
N ARG A 184 14.84 -35.37 -12.44
CA ARG A 184 14.46 -36.76 -12.09
C ARG A 184 15.22 -37.79 -12.92
N VAL A 185 15.54 -37.44 -14.16
CA VAL A 185 16.24 -38.32 -15.11
C VAL A 185 17.41 -37.53 -15.75
N GLY A 186 18.60 -38.11 -15.74
CA GLY A 186 19.77 -37.51 -16.35
C GLY A 186 20.50 -36.49 -15.45
N TYR A 187 21.63 -35.97 -15.94
CA TYR A 187 22.45 -34.99 -15.23
C TYR A 187 22.08 -33.57 -15.70
N LYS A 188 21.46 -32.77 -14.81
CA LYS A 188 21.32 -31.33 -15.00
C LYS A 188 22.19 -30.64 -13.94
N SER A 189 23.17 -29.88 -14.36
CA SER A 189 23.93 -29.04 -13.45
C SER A 189 23.00 -27.95 -12.92
N THR A 190 22.84 -27.87 -11.60
CA THR A 190 22.13 -26.75 -10.95
C THR A 190 23.11 -25.60 -10.79
N SER A 191 22.77 -24.44 -11.33
CA SER A 191 23.61 -23.23 -11.20
C SER A 191 23.55 -22.61 -9.82
N VAL A 192 22.44 -22.83 -9.09
CA VAL A 192 22.20 -22.31 -7.75
C VAL A 192 21.92 -23.45 -6.79
N SER A 193 22.58 -23.41 -5.62
CA SER A 193 22.41 -24.44 -4.59
C SER A 193 21.11 -24.25 -3.80
N ARG A 194 20.55 -25.36 -3.25
CA ARG A 194 19.40 -25.31 -2.35
C ARG A 194 19.66 -24.38 -1.15
N LYS A 195 20.85 -24.44 -0.58
CA LYS A 195 21.24 -23.61 0.58
C LYS A 195 21.19 -22.13 0.24
N THR A 196 21.70 -21.73 -0.93
CA THR A 196 21.65 -20.33 -1.38
C THR A 196 20.22 -19.84 -1.55
N ILE A 197 19.32 -20.67 -2.10
CA ILE A 197 17.90 -20.33 -2.26
C ILE A 197 17.24 -20.15 -0.90
N GLN A 198 17.54 -21.02 0.06
CA GLN A 198 17.01 -20.93 1.41
C GLN A 198 17.50 -19.66 2.12
N GLU A 199 18.79 -19.34 2.05
CA GLU A 199 19.37 -18.12 2.62
C GLU A 199 18.70 -16.85 2.04
N LEU A 200 18.51 -16.81 0.72
CA LEU A 200 17.84 -15.70 0.06
C LEU A 200 16.36 -15.60 0.46
N HIS A 201 15.67 -16.72 0.63
CA HIS A 201 14.30 -16.75 1.13
C HIS A 201 14.19 -16.20 2.54
N ASP A 202 15.10 -16.61 3.45
CA ASP A 202 15.13 -16.16 4.83
C ASP A 202 15.39 -14.63 4.92
N GLU A 203 16.25 -14.08 4.07
CA GLU A 203 16.47 -12.62 3.95
C GLU A 203 15.19 -11.87 3.55
N LEU A 204 14.41 -12.41 2.60
CA LEU A 204 13.13 -11.83 2.22
C LEU A 204 12.09 -11.95 3.35
N MET A 205 12.06 -13.07 4.07
CA MET A 205 11.18 -13.26 5.23
C MET A 205 11.43 -12.23 6.31
N VAL A 206 12.70 -12.00 6.69
CA VAL A 206 13.10 -10.95 7.66
C VAL A 206 12.67 -9.56 7.18
N SER A 207 12.79 -9.28 5.87
CA SER A 207 12.33 -8.01 5.30
C SER A 207 10.81 -7.87 5.37
N GLY A 208 10.08 -8.96 5.13
CA GLY A 208 8.61 -9.04 5.23
C GLY A 208 8.11 -8.82 6.65
N GLU A 209 8.71 -9.51 7.63
CA GLU A 209 8.39 -9.33 9.06
C GLU A 209 8.67 -7.90 9.53
N SER A 210 9.78 -7.32 9.08
CA SER A 210 10.13 -5.93 9.39
C SER A 210 9.12 -4.95 8.78
N LEU A 211 8.66 -5.19 7.56
CA LEU A 211 7.62 -4.40 6.89
C LEU A 211 6.27 -4.54 7.62
N GLY A 212 5.88 -5.77 7.96
CA GLY A 212 4.66 -6.06 8.71
C GLY A 212 4.65 -5.36 10.07
N SER A 213 5.75 -5.46 10.83
CA SER A 213 5.91 -4.78 12.12
C SER A 213 5.81 -3.26 11.99
N LEU A 214 6.44 -2.69 10.95
CA LEU A 214 6.44 -1.25 10.68
C LEU A 214 5.04 -0.68 10.42
N TYR A 215 4.20 -1.44 9.72
CA TYR A 215 2.87 -0.98 9.26
C TYR A 215 1.70 -1.60 10.02
N SER A 216 1.92 -2.43 11.04
CA SER A 216 0.85 -3.15 11.75
C SER A 216 -0.27 -2.24 12.26
N TRP A 217 0.06 -1.16 12.95
CA TRP A 217 -0.91 -0.18 13.45
C TRP A 217 -1.53 0.66 12.33
N SER A 218 -0.74 1.07 11.34
CA SER A 218 -1.28 1.78 10.16
C SER A 218 -2.31 0.92 9.44
N LEU A 219 -2.03 -0.36 9.19
CA LEU A 219 -2.97 -1.29 8.57
C LEU A 219 -4.28 -1.40 9.36
N PHE A 220 -4.19 -1.54 10.68
CA PHE A 220 -5.37 -1.58 11.55
C PHE A 220 -6.22 -0.31 11.41
N PHE A 221 -5.60 0.87 11.47
CA PHE A 221 -6.30 2.13 11.33
C PHE A 221 -6.87 2.34 9.92
N TRP A 222 -6.13 1.98 8.87
CA TRP A 222 -6.62 2.10 7.49
C TRP A 222 -7.79 1.18 7.22
N LEU A 223 -7.73 -0.08 7.64
CA LEU A 223 -8.83 -1.04 7.46
C LEU A 223 -10.09 -0.57 8.18
N GLY A 224 -9.97 -0.13 9.43
CA GLY A 224 -11.09 0.44 10.18
C GLY A 224 -11.67 1.68 9.50
N ASN A 225 -10.82 2.61 9.08
CA ASN A 225 -11.23 3.85 8.41
C ASN A 225 -11.93 3.58 7.07
N LEU A 226 -11.35 2.74 6.21
CA LEU A 226 -11.93 2.36 4.93
C LEU A 226 -13.31 1.70 5.12
N SER A 227 -13.44 0.80 6.09
CA SER A 227 -14.72 0.14 6.41
C SER A 227 -15.78 1.15 6.86
N VAL A 228 -15.44 2.08 7.75
CA VAL A 228 -16.35 3.14 8.20
C VAL A 228 -16.78 4.03 7.02
N HIS A 229 -15.86 4.40 6.14
CA HIS A 229 -16.18 5.21 4.97
C HIS A 229 -17.07 4.47 3.97
N ILE A 230 -16.82 3.19 3.71
CA ILE A 230 -17.66 2.37 2.82
C ILE A 230 -19.08 2.29 3.38
N ILE A 231 -19.23 1.90 4.65
CA ILE A 231 -20.54 1.77 5.30
C ILE A 231 -21.28 3.11 5.32
N SER A 232 -20.60 4.19 5.69
CA SER A 232 -21.21 5.52 5.73
C SER A 232 -21.66 6.02 4.36
N ASN A 233 -20.84 5.81 3.31
CA ASN A 233 -21.22 6.22 1.95
C ASN A 233 -22.38 5.38 1.40
N LEU A 234 -22.42 4.07 1.67
CA LEU A 234 -23.56 3.22 1.32
C LEU A 234 -24.83 3.69 2.03
N TYR A 235 -24.74 3.97 3.33
CA TYR A 235 -25.88 4.50 4.08
C TYR A 235 -26.38 5.82 3.48
N LEU A 236 -25.51 6.74 3.14
CA LEU A 236 -25.86 8.02 2.53
C LEU A 236 -26.56 7.85 1.18
N ILE A 237 -26.06 6.96 0.33
CA ILE A 237 -26.67 6.66 -0.98
C ILE A 237 -28.07 6.07 -0.79
N ILE A 238 -28.21 5.13 0.14
CA ILE A 238 -29.51 4.49 0.44
C ILE A 238 -30.50 5.50 1.02
N ASP A 239 -30.07 6.29 2.03
CA ASP A 239 -30.92 7.32 2.64
C ASP A 239 -31.40 8.35 1.59
N TRP A 240 -30.53 8.73 0.70
CA TRP A 240 -30.89 9.63 -0.40
C TRP A 240 -31.88 9.02 -1.37
N ILE A 241 -31.71 7.77 -1.79
CA ILE A 241 -32.64 7.08 -2.69
C ILE A 241 -34.02 6.96 -2.05
N ILE A 242 -34.09 6.65 -0.76
CA ILE A 242 -35.37 6.46 -0.04
C ILE A 242 -36.08 7.78 0.21
N VAL A 243 -35.35 8.82 0.65
CA VAL A 243 -35.95 10.07 1.11
C VAL A 243 -36.30 11.00 -0.04
N THR A 244 -35.54 11.00 -1.14
CA THR A 244 -35.67 12.01 -2.19
C THR A 244 -36.59 11.58 -3.33
N ASN A 245 -37.31 10.44 -3.25
CA ASN A 245 -38.05 9.90 -4.40
C ASN A 245 -37.21 10.05 -5.70
N ALA A 246 -36.68 9.00 -6.26
CA ALA A 246 -35.64 8.90 -7.29
C ALA A 246 -35.59 9.97 -8.43
N TYR A 247 -36.60 10.81 -8.54
CA TYR A 247 -36.76 11.83 -9.59
C TYR A 247 -36.10 13.19 -9.30
N SER A 248 -35.66 13.46 -8.07
CA SER A 248 -35.00 14.72 -7.68
C SER A 248 -33.48 14.59 -7.38
N LEU A 249 -32.92 13.42 -7.62
CA LEU A 249 -31.51 13.16 -7.35
C LEU A 249 -30.62 13.89 -8.37
N SER A 250 -29.79 14.83 -7.89
CA SER A 250 -28.85 15.50 -8.79
C SER A 250 -27.71 14.56 -9.20
N TRP A 251 -27.49 14.38 -10.49
CA TRP A 251 -26.43 13.54 -11.04
C TRP A 251 -25.03 13.81 -10.46
N PRO A 252 -24.61 15.08 -10.23
CA PRO A 252 -23.31 15.35 -9.62
C PRO A 252 -23.12 14.72 -8.24
N VAL A 253 -24.17 14.67 -7.44
CA VAL A 253 -24.14 14.09 -6.09
C VAL A 253 -23.99 12.58 -6.14
N ILE A 254 -24.76 11.88 -7.00
CA ILE A 254 -24.65 10.43 -7.20
C ILE A 254 -23.23 10.09 -7.69
N PHE A 255 -22.76 10.83 -8.69
CA PHE A 255 -21.45 10.61 -9.29
C PHE A 255 -20.32 10.81 -8.27
N ASN A 256 -20.40 11.86 -7.45
CA ASN A 256 -19.45 12.11 -6.38
C ASN A 256 -19.46 10.97 -5.35
N ALA A 257 -20.62 10.60 -4.82
CA ALA A 257 -20.75 9.53 -3.82
C ALA A 257 -20.26 8.18 -4.35
N SER A 258 -20.57 7.85 -5.61
CA SER A 258 -20.10 6.61 -6.27
C SER A 258 -18.59 6.64 -6.48
N SER A 259 -18.00 7.79 -6.81
CA SER A 259 -16.56 7.94 -6.99
C SER A 259 -15.81 7.78 -5.65
N TRP A 260 -16.33 8.33 -4.56
CA TRP A 260 -15.80 8.11 -3.21
C TRP A 260 -15.87 6.64 -2.83
N LEU A 261 -17.02 6.01 -3.02
CA LEU A 261 -17.23 4.60 -2.68
C LEU A 261 -16.28 3.69 -3.46
N SER A 262 -16.15 3.92 -4.78
CA SER A 262 -15.21 3.16 -5.62
C SER A 262 -13.76 3.35 -5.20
N GLY A 263 -13.38 4.57 -4.78
CA GLY A 263 -12.04 4.85 -4.25
C GLY A 263 -11.71 4.07 -2.97
N TYR A 264 -12.64 4.00 -2.02
CA TYR A 264 -12.44 3.25 -0.78
C TYR A 264 -12.46 1.74 -1.00
N ILE A 265 -13.39 1.22 -1.79
CA ILE A 265 -13.43 -0.20 -2.16
C ILE A 265 -12.14 -0.58 -2.89
N GLY A 266 -11.69 0.24 -3.84
CA GLY A 266 -10.44 0.01 -4.57
C GLY A 266 -9.21 -0.07 -3.65
N GLN A 267 -9.10 0.83 -2.67
CA GLN A 267 -8.02 0.79 -1.67
C GLN A 267 -8.08 -0.47 -0.79
N LEU A 268 -9.28 -0.84 -0.32
CA LEU A 268 -9.46 -2.04 0.50
C LEU A 268 -9.08 -3.31 -0.27
N LEU A 269 -9.54 -3.43 -1.51
CA LEU A 269 -9.20 -4.55 -2.39
C LEU A 269 -7.69 -4.57 -2.70
N ALA A 270 -7.07 -3.43 -2.98
CA ALA A 270 -5.65 -3.35 -3.23
C ALA A 270 -4.82 -3.85 -2.03
N LEU A 271 -5.19 -3.44 -0.80
CA LEU A 271 -4.54 -3.93 0.42
C LEU A 271 -4.69 -5.45 0.57
N HIS A 272 -5.91 -5.95 0.40
CA HIS A 272 -6.18 -7.39 0.53
C HIS A 272 -5.39 -8.20 -0.50
N LEU A 273 -5.49 -7.83 -1.77
CA LEU A 273 -4.84 -8.56 -2.86
C LEU A 273 -3.31 -8.55 -2.75
N VAL A 274 -2.70 -7.44 -2.34
CA VAL A 274 -1.25 -7.38 -2.22
C VAL A 274 -0.74 -8.20 -1.04
N CYS A 275 -1.44 -8.21 0.09
CA CYS A 275 -1.09 -9.05 1.23
C CYS A 275 -1.24 -10.53 0.89
N ASP A 276 -2.37 -10.93 0.27
CA ASP A 276 -2.62 -12.30 -0.15
C ASP A 276 -1.56 -12.78 -1.16
N TYR A 277 -1.28 -11.98 -2.18
CA TYR A 277 -0.23 -12.28 -3.17
C TYR A 277 1.12 -12.48 -2.50
N THR A 278 1.54 -11.57 -1.62
CA THR A 278 2.86 -11.64 -0.96
C THR A 278 2.97 -12.87 -0.07
N ILE A 279 1.94 -13.17 0.72
CA ILE A 279 1.90 -14.33 1.61
C ILE A 279 1.89 -15.63 0.81
N THR A 280 1.11 -15.71 -0.25
CA THR A 280 1.04 -16.88 -1.13
C THR A 280 2.38 -17.18 -1.77
N GLU A 281 3.07 -16.15 -2.31
CA GLU A 281 4.40 -16.33 -2.90
C GLU A 281 5.46 -16.70 -1.86
N ALA A 282 5.41 -16.12 -0.66
CA ALA A 282 6.32 -16.48 0.42
C ALA A 282 6.15 -17.96 0.85
N ASN A 283 4.91 -18.41 1.02
CA ASN A 283 4.62 -19.79 1.44
C ASN A 283 4.91 -20.81 0.34
N PHE A 284 4.86 -20.41 -0.92
CA PHE A 284 5.10 -21.29 -2.06
C PHE A 284 6.51 -21.89 -2.06
N MET A 285 7.51 -21.19 -1.50
CA MET A 285 8.88 -21.70 -1.36
C MET A 285 8.96 -22.98 -0.55
N ALA A 286 8.16 -23.11 0.51
CA ALA A 286 8.14 -24.33 1.34
C ALA A 286 7.79 -25.56 0.48
N VAL A 287 6.80 -25.45 -0.40
CA VAL A 287 6.41 -26.53 -1.32
C VAL A 287 7.57 -26.86 -2.28
N THR A 288 8.21 -25.83 -2.83
CA THR A 288 9.33 -26.02 -3.77
C THR A 288 10.54 -26.69 -3.11
N LEU A 289 10.85 -26.35 -1.85
CA LEU A 289 11.95 -26.98 -1.09
C LEU A 289 11.65 -28.44 -0.76
N VAL A 290 10.40 -28.77 -0.40
CA VAL A 290 9.98 -30.17 -0.19
C VAL A 290 10.13 -30.98 -1.49
N GLU A 291 9.69 -30.42 -2.63
CA GLU A 291 9.91 -31.07 -3.92
C GLU A 291 11.39 -31.25 -4.25
N TRP A 292 12.24 -30.27 -3.92
CA TRP A 292 13.68 -30.37 -4.08
C TRP A 292 14.26 -31.55 -3.31
N ASP A 293 13.91 -31.68 -2.04
CA ASP A 293 14.38 -32.77 -1.18
C ASP A 293 13.88 -34.13 -1.68
N ALA A 294 12.63 -34.24 -2.11
CA ALA A 294 12.11 -35.46 -2.70
C ALA A 294 12.89 -35.91 -3.95
N ARG A 295 13.23 -34.94 -4.84
CA ARG A 295 14.01 -35.25 -6.06
C ARG A 295 15.46 -35.61 -5.74
N VAL A 296 16.06 -35.07 -4.69
CA VAL A 296 17.41 -35.44 -4.25
C VAL A 296 17.41 -36.86 -3.69
N VAL A 297 16.42 -37.24 -2.87
CA VAL A 297 16.26 -38.60 -2.32
C VAL A 297 16.02 -39.62 -3.43
N GLU A 298 15.14 -39.34 -4.40
CA GLU A 298 14.90 -40.22 -5.55
C GLU A 298 16.21 -40.49 -6.34
N ARG A 299 17.11 -39.50 -6.40
CA ARG A 299 18.38 -39.61 -7.14
C ARG A 299 19.48 -40.35 -6.40
N TYR A 300 19.50 -40.25 -5.06
CA TYR A 300 20.54 -40.82 -4.22
C TYR A 300 19.90 -41.62 -3.07
N PRO A 301 19.27 -42.80 -3.36
CA PRO A 301 18.55 -43.57 -2.35
C PRO A 301 19.45 -44.08 -1.19
N HIS A 302 20.76 -44.18 -1.40
CA HIS A 302 21.70 -44.55 -0.34
C HIS A 302 22.01 -43.43 0.65
N ASN A 303 21.70 -42.18 0.36
CA ASN A 303 21.93 -41.02 1.24
C ASN A 303 20.67 -40.62 2.05
N ALA A 304 19.58 -41.35 1.89
CA ALA A 304 18.31 -41.07 2.60
C ALA A 304 18.44 -41.22 4.14
N SER A 305 19.41 -41.99 4.63
CA SER A 305 19.68 -42.19 6.06
C SER A 305 20.43 -41.04 6.76
N ILE A 306 20.88 -40.00 5.99
CA ILE A 306 21.65 -38.86 6.54
C ILE A 306 20.76 -37.62 6.70
N LEU A 307 19.54 -37.62 6.09
CA LEU A 307 18.61 -36.48 6.05
C LEU A 307 17.42 -36.62 7.03
N ILE A 308 17.34 -37.69 7.79
CA ILE A 308 16.45 -37.94 8.92
C ILE A 308 17.24 -37.74 10.22
#